data_f4a7033e55cf721b2a5f3884cde93fb5
#
_entry.id   f4a7033e55cf721b2a5f3884cde93fb5
#
_cell.length_a   1.000
_cell.length_b   1.000
_cell.length_c   1.000
_cell.angle_alpha   90.00
_cell.angle_beta   90.00
_cell.angle_gamma   90.00
#
_symmetry.space_group_name_H-M   'P 1'
#
loop_
_entity.id
_entity.type
_entity.pdbx_description
1 polymer ?
#
loop_
_entity_poly.entity_id
_entity_poly.type
_entity_poly.pdbx_seq_one_letter_code
_entity_poly.pdbx_strand_id
1 'polypeptide(L)'
;MKMPGRDAIVAHGWLRAHRFLIARRVSQAGILALFLLGPLAGVWIVKGSLNSSLTLGVLPLTDPYVLLQSLAARHWPETTAIVGAAIVAVFYALIGGRVYCAWVCPVNLVTDAAAWLRRRLGLRGVSRLARATRQWLLLVTFAVSAVAGVVAWEAVNPVSLLHRGLIFGVGFAWAVVLAVFLLDAFV
;
A
#
# COMPACT_ATOMS: atom_id res chain seq x y z
N MET A 1 -8.56 31.29 6.80
CA MET A 1 -7.81 30.20 6.17
C MET A 1 -8.48 29.81 4.86
N LYS A 2 -7.85 30.05 3.69
CA LYS A 2 -8.40 29.57 2.41
C LYS A 2 -8.31 28.05 2.37
N MET A 3 -9.44 27.38 2.23
CA MET A 3 -9.44 25.92 2.04
C MET A 3 -8.82 25.62 0.67
N PRO A 4 -7.77 24.79 0.58
CA PRO A 4 -7.18 24.44 -0.71
C PRO A 4 -8.23 23.76 -1.59
N GLY A 5 -8.38 24.24 -2.81
CA GLY A 5 -9.34 23.71 -3.79
C GLY A 5 -10.67 24.47 -3.90
N ARG A 6 -10.95 25.45 -3.05
CA ARG A 6 -12.21 26.22 -3.11
C ARG A 6 -12.34 27.00 -4.42
N ASP A 7 -11.23 27.56 -4.89
CA ASP A 7 -11.20 28.32 -6.15
C ASP A 7 -11.45 27.40 -7.36
N ALA A 8 -10.95 26.14 -7.32
CA ALA A 8 -11.20 25.15 -8.34
C ALA A 8 -12.66 24.64 -8.34
N ILE A 9 -13.29 24.56 -7.17
CA ILE A 9 -14.69 24.17 -7.03
C ILE A 9 -15.60 25.26 -7.62
N VAL A 10 -15.29 26.54 -7.37
CA VAL A 10 -16.03 27.69 -7.90
C VAL A 10 -15.88 27.77 -9.43
N ALA A 11 -14.66 27.53 -9.95
CA ALA A 11 -14.39 27.65 -11.38
C ALA A 11 -14.93 26.50 -12.23
N HIS A 12 -14.90 25.24 -11.71
CA HIS A 12 -15.15 24.03 -12.52
C HIS A 12 -16.29 23.15 -11.98
N GLY A 13 -16.91 23.52 -10.86
CA GLY A 13 -17.88 22.70 -10.15
C GLY A 13 -17.25 21.59 -9.32
N TRP A 14 -18.00 21.08 -8.32
CA TRP A 14 -17.49 20.10 -7.34
C TRP A 14 -17.01 18.80 -7.98
N LEU A 15 -17.76 18.20 -8.90
CA LEU A 15 -17.42 16.95 -9.57
C LEU A 15 -16.13 17.05 -10.39
N ARG A 16 -15.98 18.10 -11.19
CA ARG A 16 -14.77 18.30 -12.00
C ARG A 16 -13.54 18.60 -11.16
N ALA A 17 -13.70 19.36 -10.08
CA ALA A 17 -12.62 19.65 -9.14
C ALA A 17 -12.09 18.38 -8.42
N HIS A 18 -12.99 17.40 -8.16
CA HIS A 18 -12.64 16.19 -7.42
C HIS A 18 -12.49 14.93 -8.29
N ARG A 19 -12.58 15.03 -9.62
CA ARG A 19 -12.59 13.85 -10.53
C ARG A 19 -11.43 12.88 -10.29
N PHE A 20 -10.22 13.37 -10.12
CA PHE A 20 -9.05 12.53 -9.86
C PHE A 20 -9.06 11.90 -8.47
N LEU A 21 -9.58 12.60 -7.47
CA LEU A 21 -9.73 12.06 -6.13
C LEU A 21 -10.77 10.95 -6.12
N ILE A 22 -11.90 11.15 -6.78
CA ILE A 22 -12.96 10.14 -6.91
C ILE A 22 -12.42 8.92 -7.68
N ALA A 23 -11.76 9.12 -8.81
CA ALA A 23 -11.17 8.04 -9.60
C ALA A 23 -10.17 7.21 -8.78
N ARG A 24 -9.30 7.86 -8.01
CA ARG A 24 -8.38 7.19 -7.08
C ARG A 24 -9.10 6.34 -6.04
N ARG A 25 -10.17 6.87 -5.43
CA ARG A 25 -10.94 6.15 -4.41
C ARG A 25 -11.66 4.94 -4.99
N VAL A 26 -12.27 5.12 -6.17
CA VAL A 26 -12.92 4.01 -6.88
C VAL A 26 -11.91 2.93 -7.24
N SER A 27 -10.72 3.32 -7.74
CA SER A 27 -9.65 2.37 -8.05
C SER A 27 -9.17 1.60 -6.81
N GLN A 28 -8.87 2.29 -5.71
CA GLN A 28 -8.41 1.68 -4.45
C GLN A 28 -9.46 0.73 -3.86
N ALA A 29 -10.73 1.17 -3.81
CA ALA A 29 -11.84 0.35 -3.32
C ALA A 29 -12.11 -0.84 -4.25
N GLY A 30 -12.06 -0.64 -5.56
CA GLY A 30 -12.26 -1.70 -6.55
C GLY A 30 -11.19 -2.78 -6.48
N ILE A 31 -9.92 -2.39 -6.37
CA ILE A 31 -8.81 -3.34 -6.21
C ILE A 31 -8.95 -4.12 -4.89
N LEU A 32 -9.26 -3.44 -3.79
CA LEU A 32 -9.48 -4.10 -2.51
C LEU A 32 -10.66 -5.08 -2.58
N ALA A 33 -11.77 -4.68 -3.22
CA ALA A 33 -12.92 -5.55 -3.43
C ALA A 33 -12.57 -6.80 -4.27
N LEU A 34 -11.75 -6.66 -5.32
CA LEU A 34 -11.28 -7.78 -6.13
C LEU A 34 -10.50 -8.82 -5.31
N PHE A 35 -9.66 -8.37 -4.36
CA PHE A 35 -8.95 -9.27 -3.46
C PHE A 35 -9.87 -9.91 -2.40
N LEU A 36 -10.92 -9.22 -1.97
CA LEU A 36 -11.87 -9.72 -0.98
C LEU A 36 -12.93 -10.66 -1.58
N LEU A 37 -13.19 -10.59 -2.89
CA LEU A 37 -14.15 -11.47 -3.57
C LEU A 37 -13.79 -12.94 -3.43
N GLY A 38 -12.50 -13.30 -3.51
CA GLY A 38 -12.04 -14.68 -3.33
C GLY A 38 -12.45 -15.26 -1.97
N PRO A 39 -11.98 -14.68 -0.85
CA PRO A 39 -12.28 -15.18 0.49
C PRO A 39 -13.76 -15.08 0.88
N LEU A 40 -14.48 -14.05 0.41
CA LEU A 40 -15.87 -13.79 0.83
C LEU A 40 -16.92 -14.46 -0.07
N ALA A 41 -16.69 -14.48 -1.38
CA ALA A 41 -17.66 -14.97 -2.36
C ALA A 41 -17.21 -16.25 -3.11
N GLY A 42 -16.00 -16.74 -2.84
CA GLY A 42 -15.45 -17.93 -3.53
C GLY A 42 -15.02 -17.66 -4.99
N VAL A 43 -15.08 -16.40 -5.46
CA VAL A 43 -14.73 -16.03 -6.83
C VAL A 43 -13.29 -15.53 -6.87
N TRP A 44 -12.38 -16.39 -7.30
CA TRP A 44 -10.94 -16.15 -7.33
C TRP A 44 -10.47 -15.48 -8.63
N ILE A 45 -10.78 -14.19 -8.80
CA ILE A 45 -10.25 -13.39 -9.91
C ILE A 45 -8.78 -13.04 -9.66
N VAL A 46 -8.45 -12.64 -8.42
CA VAL A 46 -7.09 -12.35 -7.97
C VAL A 46 -6.78 -13.23 -6.77
N LYS A 47 -5.77 -14.09 -6.91
CA LYS A 47 -5.28 -14.97 -5.83
C LYS A 47 -4.02 -14.37 -5.21
N GLY A 48 -3.89 -14.44 -3.89
CA GLY A 48 -2.70 -13.97 -3.16
C GLY A 48 -2.93 -12.68 -2.39
N SER A 49 -1.89 -11.86 -2.29
CA SER A 49 -1.88 -10.61 -1.54
C SER A 49 -1.53 -9.42 -2.43
N LEU A 50 -1.62 -8.21 -1.89
CA LEU A 50 -1.21 -6.98 -2.59
C LEU A 50 0.31 -6.93 -2.90
N ASN A 51 1.13 -7.79 -2.26
CA ASN A 51 2.56 -7.89 -2.52
C ASN A 51 2.93 -8.98 -3.53
N SER A 52 2.11 -10.05 -3.59
CA SER A 52 2.30 -11.14 -4.54
C SER A 52 0.92 -11.70 -4.90
N SER A 53 0.55 -11.57 -6.15
CA SER A 53 -0.77 -11.98 -6.64
C SER A 53 -0.68 -12.68 -8.00
N LEU A 54 -1.62 -13.56 -8.23
CA LEU A 54 -1.85 -14.20 -9.53
C LEU A 54 -3.24 -13.81 -10.04
N THR A 55 -3.27 -12.97 -11.05
CA THR A 55 -4.52 -12.45 -11.62
C THR A 55 -4.99 -13.39 -12.74
N LEU A 56 -6.26 -13.83 -12.67
CA LEU A 56 -6.89 -14.76 -13.62
C LEU A 56 -6.12 -16.08 -13.82
N GLY A 57 -5.25 -16.45 -12.88
CA GLY A 57 -4.43 -17.66 -12.98
C GLY A 57 -3.25 -17.59 -13.97
N VAL A 58 -3.06 -16.45 -14.66
CA VAL A 58 -2.07 -16.31 -15.75
C VAL A 58 -1.06 -15.18 -15.45
N LEU A 59 -1.50 -14.03 -14.96
CA LEU A 59 -0.65 -12.87 -14.78
C LEU A 59 -0.10 -12.81 -13.35
N PRO A 60 1.17 -13.18 -13.13
CA PRO A 60 1.82 -13.00 -11.83
C PRO A 60 2.21 -11.53 -11.64
N LEU A 61 1.97 -10.99 -10.46
CA LEU A 61 2.40 -9.66 -10.05
C LEU A 61 3.05 -9.79 -8.68
N THR A 62 4.35 -9.55 -8.59
CA THR A 62 5.12 -9.69 -7.35
C THR A 62 5.92 -8.41 -7.10
N ASP A 63 5.94 -7.96 -5.84
CA ASP A 63 6.76 -6.82 -5.45
C ASP A 63 8.26 -7.19 -5.60
N PRO A 64 9.05 -6.44 -6.40
CA PRO A 64 10.48 -6.70 -6.56
C PRO A 64 11.26 -6.69 -5.24
N TYR A 65 10.83 -5.90 -4.25
CA TYR A 65 11.48 -5.85 -2.95
C TYR A 65 11.25 -7.14 -2.15
N VAL A 66 10.05 -7.70 -2.20
CA VAL A 66 9.72 -8.99 -1.58
C VAL A 66 10.53 -10.12 -2.22
N LEU A 67 10.69 -10.10 -3.54
CA LEU A 67 11.54 -11.04 -4.25
C LEU A 67 13.01 -10.97 -3.78
N LEU A 68 13.56 -9.75 -3.66
CA LEU A 68 14.93 -9.57 -3.16
C LEU A 68 15.09 -10.07 -1.72
N GLN A 69 14.10 -9.88 -0.86
CA GLN A 69 14.13 -10.41 0.51
C GLN A 69 14.04 -11.93 0.54
N SER A 70 13.24 -12.54 -0.33
CA SER A 70 13.15 -14.00 -0.46
C SER A 70 14.52 -14.59 -0.83
N LEU A 71 15.22 -13.99 -1.78
CA LEU A 71 16.59 -14.36 -2.16
C LEU A 71 17.58 -14.18 -0.99
N ALA A 72 17.49 -13.05 -0.28
CA ALA A 72 18.33 -12.78 0.89
C ALA A 72 18.07 -13.78 2.02
N ALA A 73 16.83 -14.21 2.19
CA ALA A 73 16.42 -15.26 3.14
C ALA A 73 16.79 -16.69 2.68
N ARG A 74 17.54 -16.81 1.58
CA ARG A 74 17.98 -18.09 0.98
C ARG A 74 16.83 -18.98 0.49
N HIS A 75 15.67 -18.42 0.25
CA HIS A 75 14.55 -19.08 -0.40
C HIS A 75 14.61 -18.81 -1.89
N TRP A 76 14.72 -19.87 -2.71
CA TRP A 76 14.71 -19.73 -4.15
C TRP A 76 13.27 -19.45 -4.61
N PRO A 77 12.99 -18.28 -5.20
CA PRO A 77 11.62 -17.96 -5.62
C PRO A 77 11.23 -18.78 -6.86
N GLU A 78 9.94 -19.05 -6.97
CA GLU A 78 9.41 -19.68 -8.18
C GLU A 78 9.61 -18.78 -9.41
N THR A 79 9.72 -19.40 -10.58
CA THR A 79 9.83 -18.68 -11.87
C THR A 79 8.68 -17.69 -12.09
N THR A 80 7.48 -18.02 -11.65
CA THR A 80 6.31 -17.16 -11.65
C THR A 80 6.51 -15.88 -10.85
N ALA A 81 7.16 -15.96 -9.69
CA ALA A 81 7.47 -14.80 -8.87
C ALA A 81 8.54 -13.90 -9.51
N ILE A 82 9.54 -14.48 -10.16
CA ILE A 82 10.60 -13.75 -10.88
C ILE A 82 9.98 -12.99 -12.06
N VAL A 83 9.16 -13.65 -12.86
CA VAL A 83 8.45 -13.03 -13.99
C VAL A 83 7.54 -11.91 -13.50
N GLY A 84 6.77 -12.15 -12.42
CA GLY A 84 5.90 -11.14 -11.81
C GLY A 84 6.66 -9.90 -11.33
N ALA A 85 7.81 -10.10 -10.69
CA ALA A 85 8.65 -9.00 -10.24
C ALA A 85 9.27 -8.22 -11.41
N ALA A 86 9.66 -8.91 -12.48
CA ALA A 86 10.16 -8.25 -13.70
C ALA A 86 9.06 -7.39 -14.36
N ILE A 87 7.83 -7.90 -14.47
CA ILE A 87 6.69 -7.14 -15.01
C ILE A 87 6.46 -5.88 -14.18
N VAL A 88 6.41 -5.98 -12.86
CA VAL A 88 6.20 -4.85 -11.96
C VAL A 88 7.36 -3.86 -12.02
N ALA A 89 8.61 -4.34 -12.08
CA ALA A 89 9.79 -3.49 -12.19
C ALA A 89 9.80 -2.68 -13.51
N VAL A 90 9.49 -3.32 -14.63
CA VAL A 90 9.37 -2.66 -15.94
C VAL A 90 8.23 -1.63 -15.93
N PHE A 91 7.08 -1.98 -15.35
CA PHE A 91 5.96 -1.06 -15.20
C PHE A 91 6.36 0.19 -14.41
N TYR A 92 7.08 0.04 -13.29
CA TYR A 92 7.56 1.17 -12.50
C TYR A 92 8.65 1.98 -13.20
N ALA A 93 9.49 1.35 -14.02
CA ALA A 93 10.49 2.05 -14.81
C ALA A 93 9.85 2.94 -15.90
N LEU A 94 8.76 2.47 -16.50
CA LEU A 94 8.07 3.18 -17.59
C LEU A 94 7.13 4.28 -17.08
N ILE A 95 6.35 4.02 -16.01
CA ILE A 95 5.28 4.93 -15.57
C ILE A 95 5.67 5.71 -14.31
N GLY A 96 6.58 5.15 -13.50
CA GLY A 96 7.07 5.75 -12.26
C GLY A 96 6.53 5.05 -11.00
N GLY A 97 7.41 4.89 -10.01
CA GLY A 97 7.13 4.10 -8.79
C GLY A 97 6.07 4.67 -7.84
N ARG A 98 5.56 5.87 -8.08
CA ARG A 98 4.51 6.48 -7.22
C ARG A 98 3.09 6.09 -7.62
N VAL A 99 2.91 5.44 -8.75
CA VAL A 99 1.57 5.06 -9.28
C VAL A 99 0.89 4.07 -8.35
N TYR A 100 1.62 3.07 -7.84
CA TYR A 100 1.09 2.10 -6.89
C TYR A 100 0.51 2.78 -5.64
N CYS A 101 1.30 3.63 -4.98
CA CYS A 101 0.85 4.33 -3.77
C CYS A 101 -0.33 5.27 -4.03
N ALA A 102 -0.42 5.85 -5.24
CA ALA A 102 -1.47 6.78 -5.58
C ALA A 102 -2.81 6.09 -5.93
N TRP A 103 -2.78 4.95 -6.65
CA TRP A 103 -3.96 4.35 -7.27
C TRP A 103 -4.34 2.99 -6.72
N VAL A 104 -3.39 2.22 -6.20
CA VAL A 104 -3.59 0.84 -5.75
C VAL A 104 -3.63 0.72 -4.24
N CYS A 105 -2.74 1.44 -3.53
CA CYS A 105 -2.51 1.26 -2.12
C CYS A 105 -3.72 1.68 -1.24
N PRO A 106 -4.38 0.74 -0.54
CA PRO A 106 -5.54 1.07 0.31
C PRO A 106 -5.15 1.83 1.59
N VAL A 107 -3.88 1.76 2.02
CA VAL A 107 -3.37 2.51 3.19
C VAL A 107 -3.51 4.02 2.98
N ASN A 108 -3.55 4.47 1.73
CA ASN A 108 -3.80 5.88 1.41
C ASN A 108 -5.19 6.38 1.90
N LEU A 109 -6.15 5.47 2.08
CA LEU A 109 -7.42 5.81 2.72
C LEU A 109 -7.21 6.14 4.20
N VAL A 110 -6.38 5.35 4.87
CA VAL A 110 -6.05 5.50 6.30
C VAL A 110 -5.31 6.82 6.53
N THR A 111 -4.28 7.09 5.72
CA THR A 111 -3.49 8.33 5.84
C THR A 111 -4.30 9.58 5.49
N ASP A 112 -5.20 9.52 4.53
CA ASP A 112 -6.09 10.65 4.22
C ASP A 112 -7.14 10.89 5.33
N ALA A 113 -7.62 9.83 5.98
CA ALA A 113 -8.49 9.96 7.15
C ALA A 113 -7.74 10.59 8.33
N ALA A 114 -6.48 10.19 8.55
CA ALA A 114 -5.60 10.79 9.55
C ALA A 114 -5.35 12.28 9.25
N ALA A 115 -5.03 12.63 8.00
CA ALA A 115 -4.85 14.00 7.57
C ALA A 115 -6.14 14.85 7.69
N TRP A 116 -7.31 14.24 7.48
CA TRP A 116 -8.59 14.90 7.72
C TRP A 116 -8.80 15.20 9.21
N LEU A 117 -8.55 14.20 10.08
CA LEU A 117 -8.66 14.35 11.53
C LEU A 117 -7.71 15.44 12.05
N ARG A 118 -6.46 15.42 11.60
CA ARG A 118 -5.45 16.42 11.92
C ARG A 118 -5.91 17.84 11.60
N ARG A 119 -6.49 18.05 10.41
CA ARG A 119 -7.06 19.35 10.03
C ARG A 119 -8.23 19.76 10.92
N ARG A 120 -9.07 18.80 11.33
CA ARG A 120 -10.20 19.05 12.24
C ARG A 120 -9.73 19.44 13.64
N LEU A 121 -8.67 18.82 14.14
CA LEU A 121 -8.08 19.09 15.45
C LEU A 121 -7.18 20.35 15.46
N GLY A 122 -6.92 20.95 14.29
CA GLY A 122 -6.07 22.14 14.17
C GLY A 122 -4.60 21.91 14.53
N LEU A 123 -4.14 20.66 14.52
CA LEU A 123 -2.77 20.28 14.83
C LEU A 123 -1.81 20.81 13.76
N ARG A 124 -0.94 21.74 14.11
CA ARG A 124 -0.02 22.43 13.18
C ARG A 124 1.43 21.92 13.25
N GLY A 125 1.74 21.02 14.15
CA GLY A 125 3.06 20.40 14.28
C GLY A 125 3.32 19.43 13.13
N VAL A 126 4.37 19.65 12.32
CA VAL A 126 4.83 18.70 11.31
C VAL A 126 6.20 18.24 11.74
N SER A 127 6.28 17.14 12.46
CA SER A 127 7.51 16.37 12.56
C SER A 127 7.68 15.65 11.21
N ARG A 128 8.60 16.12 10.38
CA ARG A 128 8.93 15.45 9.11
C ARG A 128 9.85 14.28 9.44
N LEU A 129 9.33 13.07 9.34
CA LEU A 129 10.19 11.88 9.30
C LEU A 129 11.29 12.09 8.23
N ALA A 130 12.54 12.03 8.66
CA ALA A 130 13.67 12.24 7.77
C ALA A 130 13.61 11.21 6.62
N ARG A 131 14.03 11.61 5.41
CA ARG A 131 14.12 10.67 4.27
C ARG A 131 14.98 9.46 4.59
N ALA A 132 15.97 9.65 5.45
CA ALA A 132 16.84 8.60 5.97
C ALA A 132 16.06 7.51 6.71
N THR A 133 14.99 7.83 7.46
CA THR A 133 14.20 6.84 8.21
C THR A 133 13.63 5.74 7.31
N ARG A 134 13.13 6.11 6.13
CA ARG A 134 12.63 5.12 5.16
C ARG A 134 13.74 4.22 4.62
N GLN A 135 14.90 4.80 4.33
CA GLN A 135 16.05 4.03 3.83
C GLN A 135 16.57 3.07 4.92
N TRP A 136 16.67 3.54 6.16
CA TRP A 136 17.03 2.70 7.30
C TRP A 136 16.03 1.58 7.53
N LEU A 137 14.73 1.83 7.43
CA LEU A 137 13.70 0.80 7.55
C LEU A 137 13.88 -0.29 6.47
N LEU A 138 14.13 0.10 5.23
CA LEU A 138 14.38 -0.86 4.14
C LEU A 138 15.67 -1.66 4.39
N LEU A 139 16.75 -1.02 4.81
CA LEU A 139 18.01 -1.72 5.12
C LEU A 139 17.86 -2.69 6.30
N VAL A 140 17.20 -2.27 7.37
CA VAL A 140 16.98 -3.10 8.55
C VAL A 140 16.11 -4.31 8.21
N THR A 141 14.99 -4.11 7.51
CA THR A 141 14.11 -5.23 7.11
C THR A 141 14.81 -6.19 6.15
N PHE A 142 15.69 -5.70 5.28
CA PHE A 142 16.50 -6.55 4.41
C PHE A 142 17.53 -7.36 5.20
N ALA A 143 18.25 -6.71 6.13
CA ALA A 143 19.22 -7.39 7.00
C ALA A 143 18.54 -8.44 7.90
N VAL A 144 17.40 -8.11 8.48
CA VAL A 144 16.61 -9.06 9.28
C VAL A 144 16.17 -10.25 8.43
N SER A 145 15.73 -10.03 7.19
CA SER A 145 15.36 -11.12 6.28
C SER A 145 16.54 -12.05 5.99
N ALA A 146 17.73 -11.49 5.76
CA ALA A 146 18.94 -12.28 5.49
C ALA A 146 19.40 -13.11 6.70
N VAL A 147 19.22 -12.58 7.92
CA VAL A 147 19.65 -13.27 9.16
C VAL A 147 18.59 -14.26 9.63
N ALA A 148 17.32 -13.86 9.65
CA ALA A 148 16.23 -14.67 10.18
C ALA A 148 15.68 -15.70 9.18
N GLY A 149 16.03 -15.58 7.89
CA GLY A 149 15.53 -16.49 6.84
C GLY A 149 14.03 -16.34 6.55
N VAL A 150 13.43 -15.18 6.86
CA VAL A 150 12.01 -14.89 6.65
C VAL A 150 11.82 -13.57 5.92
N VAL A 151 10.71 -13.39 5.23
CA VAL A 151 10.38 -12.11 4.56
C VAL A 151 9.89 -11.12 5.62
N ALA A 152 10.82 -10.37 6.23
CA ALA A 152 10.52 -9.45 7.34
C ALA A 152 9.62 -8.27 6.91
N TRP A 153 9.66 -7.88 5.64
CA TRP A 153 8.83 -6.79 5.11
C TRP A 153 7.33 -7.04 5.26
N GLU A 154 6.87 -8.28 5.12
CA GLU A 154 5.45 -8.61 5.27
C GLU A 154 4.92 -8.37 6.69
N ALA A 155 5.78 -8.44 7.70
CA ALA A 155 5.41 -8.18 9.10
C ALA A 155 5.35 -6.68 9.44
N VAL A 156 6.00 -5.82 8.64
CA VAL A 156 6.09 -4.38 8.88
C VAL A 156 5.26 -3.58 7.88
N ASN A 157 5.00 -4.13 6.70
CA ASN A 157 4.29 -3.45 5.63
C ASN A 157 2.80 -3.26 5.98
N PRO A 158 2.34 -1.99 6.17
CA PRO A 158 0.96 -1.72 6.56
C PRO A 158 -0.06 -2.15 5.49
N VAL A 159 0.35 -2.28 4.22
CA VAL A 159 -0.51 -2.75 3.13
C VAL A 159 -0.86 -4.22 3.31
N SER A 160 0.16 -5.07 3.57
CA SER A 160 -0.03 -6.50 3.84
C SER A 160 -0.84 -6.73 5.10
N LEU A 161 -0.53 -5.96 6.15
CA LEU A 161 -1.21 -6.08 7.44
C LEU A 161 -2.67 -5.64 7.35
N LEU A 162 -2.97 -4.55 6.64
CA LEU A 162 -4.35 -4.13 6.38
C LEU A 162 -5.13 -5.23 5.64
N HIS A 163 -4.54 -5.80 4.60
CA HIS A 163 -5.15 -6.87 3.81
C HIS A 163 -5.40 -8.14 4.67
N ARG A 164 -4.39 -8.56 5.45
CA ARG A 164 -4.53 -9.69 6.39
C ARG A 164 -5.56 -9.42 7.49
N GLY A 165 -5.62 -8.19 8.01
CA GLY A 165 -6.61 -7.78 9.00
C GLY A 165 -8.04 -7.87 8.49
N LEU A 166 -8.26 -7.50 7.22
CA LEU A 166 -9.57 -7.55 6.58
C LEU A 166 -10.03 -8.99 6.26
N ILE A 167 -9.11 -9.87 5.86
CA ILE A 167 -9.45 -11.25 5.48
C ILE A 167 -9.54 -12.17 6.69
N PHE A 168 -8.57 -12.09 7.59
CA PHE A 168 -8.41 -13.05 8.70
C PHE A 168 -8.82 -12.50 10.06
N GLY A 169 -9.20 -11.22 10.16
CA GLY A 169 -9.56 -10.59 11.43
C GLY A 169 -8.41 -10.51 12.45
N VAL A 170 -7.15 -10.55 12.02
CA VAL A 170 -5.98 -10.61 12.91
C VAL A 170 -5.85 -9.32 13.71
N GLY A 171 -6.00 -9.39 15.03
CA GLY A 171 -5.95 -8.23 15.93
C GLY A 171 -4.65 -7.42 15.86
N PHE A 172 -3.50 -8.08 15.70
CA PHE A 172 -2.20 -7.43 15.52
C PHE A 172 -2.16 -6.55 14.26
N ALA A 173 -2.78 -6.99 13.17
CA ALA A 173 -2.84 -6.23 11.93
C ALA A 173 -3.58 -4.89 12.13
N TRP A 174 -4.67 -4.90 12.88
CA TRP A 174 -5.41 -3.68 13.22
C TRP A 174 -4.62 -2.74 14.13
N ALA A 175 -3.83 -3.29 15.06
CA ALA A 175 -2.95 -2.48 15.92
C ALA A 175 -1.90 -1.72 15.10
N VAL A 176 -1.32 -2.35 14.07
CA VAL A 176 -0.35 -1.69 13.18
C VAL A 176 -1.03 -0.64 12.29
N VAL A 177 -2.21 -0.93 11.75
CA VAL A 177 -2.99 0.06 10.98
C VAL A 177 -3.34 1.27 11.85
N LEU A 178 -3.75 1.04 13.10
CA LEU A 178 -4.01 2.10 14.08
C LEU A 178 -2.73 2.89 14.40
N ALA A 179 -1.60 2.22 14.58
CA ALA A 179 -0.32 2.89 14.81
C ALA A 179 0.07 3.80 13.63
N VAL A 180 -0.08 3.33 12.39
CA VAL A 180 0.15 4.14 11.18
C VAL A 180 -0.81 5.34 11.15
N PHE A 181 -2.09 5.13 11.46
CA PHE A 181 -3.07 6.20 11.54
C PHE A 181 -2.70 7.27 12.58
N LEU A 182 -2.33 6.84 13.79
CA LEU A 182 -1.93 7.74 14.88
C LEU A 182 -0.63 8.48 14.54
N LEU A 183 0.37 7.79 13.99
CA LEU A 183 1.62 8.44 13.56
C LEU A 183 1.33 9.53 12.53
N ASP A 184 0.51 9.26 11.52
CA ASP A 184 0.21 10.23 10.47
C ASP A 184 -0.72 11.37 10.96
N ALA A 185 -1.55 11.11 11.99
CA ALA A 185 -2.40 12.13 12.59
C ALA A 185 -1.62 13.09 13.52
N PHE A 186 -0.62 12.60 14.27
CA PHE A 186 0.03 13.37 15.33
C PHE A 186 1.48 13.77 15.01
N VAL A 187 2.14 13.11 14.07
CA VAL A 187 3.49 13.39 13.60
C VAL A 187 3.46 14.13 12.26
#